data_ecc702541bb855449e1239087c7f6783
#
_entry.id   ecc702541bb855449e1239087c7f6783
#
_cell.length_a   1.000
_cell.length_b   1.000
_cell.length_c   1.000
_cell.angle_alpha   90.00
_cell.angle_beta   90.00
_cell.angle_gamma   90.00
#
_symmetry.space_group_name_H-M   'P 1'
#
loop_
_entity.id
_entity.type
_entity.pdbx_description
1 polymer ?
#
loop_
_entity_poly.entity_id
_entity_poly.type
_entity_poly.pdbx_seq_one_letter_code
_entity_poly.pdbx_strand_id
1 'polypeptide(L)'
;MKRSVLLLTWTFLAFVACSSGAEETKTAPTDKVELKDPPLKVGYSIPFGGDKFELKNLKYAKSVGVDYVEVSGMSAFIDDQRNFKLSELEIKERLKWAKKNADEAGIKIWSIHMPFGANLDLSLVNETNRRDVVAKQGRLVELLEILEPQIILFHPSYYLGLNERDLRKAQLIKSAKELNEVVKSINATMVIENLLGPELLKDENRERPLLRTVQETIEIMNRLPNSIGSAVDMNHIKNPEELILAMGSRMKSVHIADGTGKHENHYFPCSVKGQNDWTLILAALDKAGYRGPFMYESAYDDEKDLMVCYKMLYNNYLNASY
;
A
#
# COMPACT_ATOMS: atom_id res chain seq x y z
N MET A 1 -13.41 0.39 72.82
CA MET A 1 -13.76 -0.51 73.97
C MET A 1 -14.55 -1.68 73.43
N LYS A 2 -14.24 -2.81 73.85
CA LYS A 2 -14.75 -4.18 73.88
C LYS A 2 -14.01 -5.15 72.92
N ARG A 3 -13.22 -5.94 73.62
CA ARG A 3 -12.55 -7.21 73.31
C ARG A 3 -13.57 -8.35 73.33
N SER A 4 -13.33 -9.39 72.62
CA SER A 4 -13.58 -10.80 72.97
C SER A 4 -12.93 -11.64 71.91
N VAL A 5 -11.90 -12.32 72.04
CA VAL A 5 -11.45 -13.52 72.75
C VAL A 5 -12.06 -14.81 72.23
N LEU A 6 -11.22 -15.54 71.51
CA LEU A 6 -10.84 -16.95 71.46
C LEU A 6 -11.91 -18.06 71.50
N LEU A 7 -11.74 -19.01 70.60
CA LEU A 7 -11.50 -20.41 71.03
C LEU A 7 -10.91 -21.24 69.86
N LEU A 8 -9.75 -21.86 70.15
CA LEU A 8 -9.10 -22.93 69.41
C LEU A 8 -9.84 -24.25 69.69
N THR A 9 -10.09 -25.02 68.63
CA THR A 9 -10.29 -26.48 68.79
C THR A 9 -9.41 -27.21 67.74
N TRP A 10 -8.49 -27.96 68.28
CA TRP A 10 -7.65 -28.93 67.56
C TRP A 10 -8.45 -30.20 67.40
N THR A 11 -8.57 -30.68 66.13
CA THR A 11 -8.95 -32.04 65.84
C THR A 11 -7.88 -32.70 64.98
N PHE A 12 -7.26 -33.72 65.55
CA PHE A 12 -6.38 -34.66 64.88
C PHE A 12 -7.24 -35.50 63.91
N LEU A 13 -6.81 -35.61 62.69
CA LEU A 13 -7.28 -36.68 61.78
C LEU A 13 -6.10 -37.30 61.05
N ALA A 14 -6.16 -38.62 61.04
CA ALA A 14 -5.14 -39.56 60.66
C ALA A 14 -4.77 -39.48 59.16
N PHE A 15 -3.48 -39.66 58.90
CA PHE A 15 -2.93 -39.91 57.55
C PHE A 15 -3.36 -41.30 57.08
N VAL A 16 -4.12 -41.33 55.97
CA VAL A 16 -4.23 -42.50 55.07
C VAL A 16 -3.39 -42.21 53.85
N ALA A 17 -2.29 -42.92 53.68
CA ALA A 17 -1.45 -42.90 52.50
C ALA A 17 -2.16 -43.70 51.40
N CYS A 18 -2.75 -42.98 50.42
CA CYS A 18 -3.10 -43.55 49.11
C CYS A 18 -1.96 -43.23 48.15
N SER A 19 -1.25 -44.24 47.68
CA SER A 19 -0.32 -44.18 46.57
C SER A 19 -1.17 -44.04 45.29
N SER A 20 -1.29 -42.82 44.77
CA SER A 20 -1.79 -42.60 43.41
C SER A 20 -0.62 -42.59 42.43
N GLY A 21 -0.58 -43.59 41.57
CA GLY A 21 0.32 -43.61 40.43
C GLY A 21 0.12 -42.34 39.57
N ALA A 22 1.21 -41.64 39.33
CA ALA A 22 1.24 -40.54 38.38
C ALA A 22 1.06 -41.16 36.96
N GLU A 23 -0.12 -41.00 36.38
CA GLU A 23 -0.28 -41.11 34.93
C GLU A 23 0.47 -39.95 34.30
N GLU A 24 1.61 -40.27 33.68
CA GLU A 24 2.24 -39.33 32.72
C GLU A 24 1.26 -39.09 31.57
N THR A 25 0.60 -37.95 31.65
CA THR A 25 -0.09 -37.38 30.47
C THR A 25 0.97 -37.10 29.41
N LYS A 26 1.14 -38.04 28.45
CA LYS A 26 1.84 -37.76 27.21
C LYS A 26 1.13 -36.62 26.53
N THR A 27 1.67 -35.40 26.65
CA THR A 27 1.33 -34.29 25.79
C THR A 27 1.63 -34.73 24.34
N ALA A 28 0.59 -34.88 23.55
CA ALA A 28 0.74 -35.11 22.11
C ALA A 28 1.65 -34.02 21.53
N PRO A 29 2.58 -34.36 20.65
CA PRO A 29 3.38 -33.36 19.97
C PRO A 29 2.41 -32.47 19.21
N THR A 30 2.35 -31.20 19.56
CA THR A 30 1.73 -30.18 18.71
C THR A 30 2.63 -30.11 17.48
N ASP A 31 2.25 -30.80 16.43
CA ASP A 31 2.84 -30.62 15.11
C ASP A 31 2.76 -29.13 14.80
N LYS A 32 3.90 -28.45 14.84
CA LYS A 32 3.98 -27.08 14.36
C LYS A 32 3.67 -27.15 12.86
N VAL A 33 2.45 -26.76 12.48
CA VAL A 33 2.10 -26.61 11.08
C VAL A 33 3.11 -25.64 10.47
N GLU A 34 3.99 -26.18 9.64
CA GLU A 34 4.99 -25.37 8.94
C GLU A 34 4.26 -24.50 7.91
N LEU A 35 4.29 -23.18 8.13
CA LEU A 35 3.66 -22.24 7.24
C LEU A 35 4.40 -22.17 5.91
N LYS A 36 3.66 -22.28 4.80
CA LYS A 36 4.21 -22.14 3.46
C LYS A 36 4.63 -20.68 3.19
N ASP A 37 5.73 -20.52 2.48
CA ASP A 37 6.18 -19.20 2.06
C ASP A 37 5.29 -18.65 0.94
N PRO A 38 4.88 -17.37 1.03
CA PRO A 38 4.05 -16.74 0.02
C PRO A 38 4.86 -16.47 -1.27
N PRO A 39 4.19 -16.45 -2.45
CA PRO A 39 4.90 -16.39 -3.73
C PRO A 39 5.42 -15.00 -4.11
N LEU A 40 4.79 -13.93 -3.62
CA LEU A 40 5.20 -12.57 -3.97
C LEU A 40 6.29 -12.09 -3.01
N LYS A 41 7.17 -11.24 -3.52
CA LYS A 41 8.15 -10.55 -2.68
C LYS A 41 7.48 -9.41 -1.92
N VAL A 42 7.98 -9.10 -0.73
CA VAL A 42 7.44 -8.01 0.09
C VAL A 42 8.09 -6.69 -0.27
N GLY A 43 7.27 -5.65 -0.35
CA GLY A 43 7.67 -4.27 -0.45
C GLY A 43 6.89 -3.38 0.52
N TYR A 44 7.35 -2.16 0.72
CA TYR A 44 6.67 -1.17 1.56
C TYR A 44 6.90 0.25 1.06
N SER A 45 5.92 1.13 1.26
CA SER A 45 5.99 2.55 0.90
C SER A 45 6.72 3.34 1.98
N ILE A 46 7.72 4.15 1.57
CA ILE A 46 8.48 5.01 2.48
C ILE A 46 8.63 6.41 1.90
N PRO A 47 8.46 7.46 2.74
CA PRO A 47 8.62 8.82 2.27
C PRO A 47 10.08 9.14 1.95
N PHE A 48 10.30 9.84 0.85
CA PHE A 48 11.62 10.26 0.42
C PHE A 48 12.28 11.18 1.48
N GLY A 49 13.55 10.90 1.80
CA GLY A 49 14.33 11.69 2.76
C GLY A 49 14.02 11.44 4.23
N GLY A 50 13.18 10.47 4.54
CA GLY A 50 12.98 10.00 5.92
C GLY A 50 14.11 9.06 6.39
N ASP A 51 14.20 8.84 7.70
CA ASP A 51 15.20 7.95 8.33
C ASP A 51 15.18 6.53 7.75
N LYS A 52 14.03 6.08 7.25
CA LYS A 52 13.88 4.75 6.64
C LYS A 52 14.72 4.56 5.38
N PHE A 53 15.11 5.65 4.69
CA PHE A 53 16.05 5.61 3.57
C PHE A 53 17.52 5.55 3.98
N GLU A 54 17.85 5.65 5.26
CA GLU A 54 19.22 5.43 5.72
C GLU A 54 19.64 3.97 5.51
N LEU A 55 20.87 3.77 5.09
CA LEU A 55 21.43 2.45 4.76
C LEU A 55 21.22 1.41 5.86
N LYS A 56 21.35 1.79 7.14
CA LYS A 56 21.16 0.88 8.29
C LYS A 56 19.73 0.34 8.35
N ASN A 57 18.72 1.19 8.07
CA ASN A 57 17.31 0.83 8.15
C ASN A 57 16.90 -0.01 6.92
N LEU A 58 17.40 0.33 5.74
CA LEU A 58 17.19 -0.50 4.54
C LEU A 58 17.86 -1.88 4.68
N LYS A 59 19.06 -1.97 5.25
CA LYS A 59 19.70 -3.25 5.55
C LYS A 59 18.90 -4.08 6.56
N TYR A 60 18.33 -3.43 7.59
CA TYR A 60 17.43 -4.11 8.51
C TYR A 60 16.19 -4.64 7.79
N ALA A 61 15.47 -3.79 7.04
CA ALA A 61 14.30 -4.21 6.27
C ALA A 61 14.63 -5.41 5.36
N LYS A 62 15.77 -5.37 4.65
CA LYS A 62 16.25 -6.48 3.83
C LYS A 62 16.47 -7.75 4.64
N SER A 63 17.08 -7.65 5.82
CA SER A 63 17.38 -8.80 6.67
C SER A 63 16.13 -9.52 7.21
N VAL A 64 14.99 -8.81 7.28
CA VAL A 64 13.70 -9.36 7.73
C VAL A 64 12.74 -9.70 6.58
N GLY A 65 13.23 -9.70 5.33
CA GLY A 65 12.50 -10.25 4.18
C GLY A 65 11.86 -9.21 3.26
N VAL A 66 12.15 -7.92 3.41
CA VAL A 66 11.71 -6.88 2.46
C VAL A 66 12.66 -6.82 1.28
N ASP A 67 12.15 -6.92 0.06
CA ASP A 67 12.93 -6.88 -1.17
C ASP A 67 12.74 -5.57 -1.97
N TYR A 68 11.63 -4.88 -1.76
CA TYR A 68 11.22 -3.72 -2.56
C TYR A 68 10.80 -2.54 -1.70
N VAL A 69 10.98 -1.34 -2.26
CA VAL A 69 10.38 -0.11 -1.73
C VAL A 69 9.60 0.61 -2.80
N GLU A 70 8.49 1.23 -2.39
CA GLU A 70 7.91 2.36 -3.08
C GLU A 70 8.42 3.64 -2.45
N VAL A 71 8.80 4.60 -3.28
CA VAL A 71 9.23 5.92 -2.82
C VAL A 71 8.07 6.88 -2.88
N SER A 72 7.56 7.29 -1.74
CA SER A 72 6.52 8.31 -1.61
C SER A 72 7.09 9.66 -1.16
N GLY A 73 6.23 10.65 -0.88
CA GLY A 73 6.68 11.93 -0.34
C GLY A 73 7.39 12.84 -1.36
N MET A 74 7.09 12.70 -2.65
CA MET A 74 7.67 13.53 -3.73
C MET A 74 7.34 15.03 -3.59
N SER A 75 6.42 15.42 -2.73
CA SER A 75 6.23 16.80 -2.27
C SER A 75 7.46 17.42 -1.60
N ALA A 76 8.48 16.60 -1.27
CA ALA A 76 9.81 17.12 -0.90
C ALA A 76 10.48 17.92 -2.02
N PHE A 77 10.14 17.68 -3.29
CA PHE A 77 10.75 18.32 -4.45
C PHE A 77 9.89 19.38 -5.12
N ILE A 78 8.57 19.31 -4.99
CA ILE A 78 7.65 20.23 -5.63
C ILE A 78 6.62 20.75 -4.62
N ASP A 79 6.34 22.05 -4.64
CA ASP A 79 5.35 22.69 -3.76
C ASP A 79 3.94 22.71 -4.37
N ASP A 80 2.98 23.20 -3.59
CA ASP A 80 1.59 23.35 -4.02
C ASP A 80 1.38 24.41 -5.14
N GLN A 81 2.36 25.28 -5.36
CA GLN A 81 2.39 26.23 -6.46
C GLN A 81 3.08 25.66 -7.70
N ARG A 82 3.44 24.41 -7.67
CA ARG A 82 4.15 23.67 -8.74
C ARG A 82 5.56 24.18 -9.01
N ASN A 83 6.22 24.79 -8.02
CA ASN A 83 7.62 25.15 -8.12
C ASN A 83 8.50 24.03 -7.56
N PHE A 84 9.64 23.80 -8.18
CA PHE A 84 10.67 22.98 -7.57
C PHE A 84 11.25 23.71 -6.35
N LYS A 85 11.28 23.00 -5.21
CA LYS A 85 11.78 23.53 -3.92
C LYS A 85 13.32 23.58 -3.87
N LEU A 86 13.95 22.84 -4.77
CA LEU A 86 15.40 22.67 -4.87
C LEU A 86 15.82 22.83 -6.32
N SER A 87 17.09 23.16 -6.56
CA SER A 87 17.67 23.09 -7.89
C SER A 87 17.72 21.62 -8.38
N GLU A 88 17.71 21.44 -9.70
CA GLU A 88 17.82 20.10 -10.27
C GLU A 88 19.10 19.36 -9.85
N LEU A 89 20.18 20.09 -9.62
CA LEU A 89 21.42 19.51 -9.12
C LEU A 89 21.23 18.91 -7.72
N GLU A 90 20.65 19.67 -6.82
CA GLU A 90 20.36 19.19 -5.45
C GLU A 90 19.36 18.01 -5.45
N ILE A 91 18.34 18.05 -6.31
CA ILE A 91 17.41 16.91 -6.49
C ILE A 91 18.20 15.67 -6.93
N LYS A 92 19.03 15.79 -7.97
CA LYS A 92 19.84 14.67 -8.49
C LYS A 92 20.81 14.10 -7.44
N GLU A 93 21.42 14.95 -6.63
CA GLU A 93 22.32 14.50 -5.55
C GLU A 93 21.55 13.69 -4.49
N ARG A 94 20.37 14.15 -4.07
CA ARG A 94 19.52 13.43 -3.13
C ARG A 94 19.03 12.10 -3.70
N LEU A 95 18.64 12.07 -4.97
CA LEU A 95 18.22 10.84 -5.65
C LEU A 95 19.35 9.82 -5.74
N LYS A 96 20.56 10.27 -6.09
CA LYS A 96 21.76 9.41 -6.11
C LYS A 96 22.07 8.83 -4.72
N TRP A 97 21.93 9.64 -3.67
CA TRP A 97 22.10 9.15 -2.30
C TRP A 97 21.10 8.05 -1.96
N ALA A 98 19.81 8.25 -2.28
CA ALA A 98 18.77 7.25 -2.04
C ALA A 98 19.02 5.96 -2.85
N LYS A 99 19.34 6.07 -4.14
CA LYS A 99 19.67 4.93 -5.01
C LYS A 99 20.86 4.14 -4.47
N LYS A 100 21.94 4.83 -4.11
CA LYS A 100 23.12 4.20 -3.51
C LYS A 100 22.77 3.39 -2.26
N ASN A 101 22.00 3.97 -1.33
CA ASN A 101 21.62 3.29 -0.09
C ASN A 101 20.75 2.06 -0.37
N ALA A 102 19.79 2.16 -1.32
CA ALA A 102 18.96 1.03 -1.71
C ALA A 102 19.79 -0.10 -2.34
N ASP A 103 20.69 0.22 -3.26
CA ASP A 103 21.59 -0.74 -3.90
C ASP A 103 22.52 -1.44 -2.90
N GLU A 104 23.15 -0.69 -2.01
CA GLU A 104 24.04 -1.24 -0.97
C GLU A 104 23.28 -2.09 0.05
N ALA A 105 22.01 -1.84 0.26
CA ALA A 105 21.14 -2.67 1.09
C ALA A 105 20.61 -3.91 0.35
N GLY A 106 20.70 -3.97 -0.98
CA GLY A 106 20.11 -5.01 -1.80
C GLY A 106 18.58 -4.92 -1.90
N ILE A 107 18.02 -3.71 -1.74
CA ILE A 107 16.60 -3.40 -1.91
C ILE A 107 16.40 -2.72 -3.25
N LYS A 108 15.36 -3.13 -3.99
CA LYS A 108 15.00 -2.52 -5.27
C LYS A 108 13.93 -1.45 -5.08
N ILE A 109 14.07 -0.34 -5.79
CA ILE A 109 13.01 0.66 -5.90
C ILE A 109 12.01 0.15 -6.95
N TRP A 110 10.83 -0.26 -6.48
CA TRP A 110 9.78 -0.78 -7.37
C TRP A 110 8.99 0.33 -8.01
N SER A 111 8.45 1.21 -7.20
CA SER A 111 7.54 2.27 -7.63
C SER A 111 7.91 3.62 -7.02
N ILE A 112 7.48 4.66 -7.70
CA ILE A 112 7.49 6.03 -7.19
C ILE A 112 6.06 6.53 -7.15
N HIS A 113 5.60 6.92 -5.98
CA HIS A 113 4.31 7.57 -5.80
C HIS A 113 4.46 9.07 -6.05
N MET A 114 3.90 9.54 -7.17
CA MET A 114 4.03 10.93 -7.60
C MET A 114 3.30 11.89 -6.65
N PRO A 115 3.72 13.16 -6.58
CA PRO A 115 3.05 14.12 -5.73
C PRO A 115 1.64 14.40 -6.24
N PHE A 116 0.71 14.55 -5.30
CA PHE A 116 -0.70 14.79 -5.56
C PHE A 116 -1.25 15.93 -4.70
N GLY A 117 -2.42 16.42 -5.05
CA GLY A 117 -3.08 17.53 -4.37
C GLY A 117 -3.90 18.39 -5.34
N ALA A 118 -4.66 19.35 -4.82
CA ALA A 118 -5.56 20.18 -5.62
C ALA A 118 -4.87 20.90 -6.78
N ASN A 119 -3.63 21.34 -6.58
CA ASN A 119 -2.85 22.06 -7.59
C ASN A 119 -1.94 21.15 -8.44
N LEU A 120 -1.86 19.85 -8.11
CA LEU A 120 -1.10 18.83 -8.85
C LEU A 120 -2.01 17.81 -9.53
N ASP A 121 -3.29 18.15 -9.65
CA ASP A 121 -4.35 17.30 -10.17
C ASP A 121 -4.25 17.15 -11.71
N LEU A 122 -4.16 15.92 -12.19
CA LEU A 122 -4.06 15.60 -13.62
C LEU A 122 -5.33 15.91 -14.39
N SER A 123 -6.46 16.09 -13.70
CA SER A 123 -7.78 16.28 -14.28
C SER A 123 -8.25 17.74 -14.28
N LEU A 124 -7.38 18.72 -13.99
CA LEU A 124 -7.75 20.13 -13.91
C LEU A 124 -8.53 20.59 -15.14
N VAL A 125 -9.68 21.27 -14.90
CA VAL A 125 -10.57 21.76 -15.95
C VAL A 125 -9.90 22.86 -16.77
N ASN A 126 -9.17 23.76 -16.13
CA ASN A 126 -8.42 24.82 -16.81
C ASN A 126 -7.24 24.21 -17.57
N GLU A 127 -7.25 24.30 -18.90
CA GLU A 127 -6.27 23.68 -19.79
C GLU A 127 -4.84 24.22 -19.55
N THR A 128 -4.66 25.50 -19.24
CA THR A 128 -3.35 26.09 -18.95
C THR A 128 -2.76 25.47 -17.67
N ASN A 129 -3.57 25.38 -16.62
CA ASN A 129 -3.14 24.75 -15.36
C ASN A 129 -2.86 23.26 -15.54
N ARG A 130 -3.71 22.54 -16.29
CA ARG A 130 -3.49 21.12 -16.58
C ARG A 130 -2.14 20.91 -17.29
N ARG A 131 -1.84 21.68 -18.34
CA ARG A 131 -0.57 21.58 -19.07
C ARG A 131 0.63 21.89 -18.17
N ASP A 132 0.50 22.88 -17.30
CA ASP A 132 1.57 23.21 -16.35
C ASP A 132 1.82 22.06 -15.36
N VAL A 133 0.75 21.44 -14.83
CA VAL A 133 0.88 20.23 -14.00
C VAL A 133 1.59 19.10 -14.75
N VAL A 134 1.18 18.81 -15.98
CA VAL A 134 1.79 17.77 -16.81
C VAL A 134 3.27 18.08 -17.06
N ALA A 135 3.62 19.32 -17.40
CA ALA A 135 5.00 19.72 -17.63
C ALA A 135 5.86 19.57 -16.37
N LYS A 136 5.36 19.99 -15.21
CA LYS A 136 6.10 19.91 -13.94
C LYS A 136 6.25 18.48 -13.45
N GLN A 137 5.17 17.69 -13.48
CA GLN A 137 5.26 16.27 -13.12
C GLN A 137 6.12 15.48 -14.11
N GLY A 138 6.00 15.78 -15.40
CA GLY A 138 6.86 15.19 -16.42
C GLY A 138 8.36 15.48 -16.18
N ARG A 139 8.69 16.74 -15.86
CA ARG A 139 10.07 17.08 -15.52
C ARG A 139 10.57 16.37 -14.27
N LEU A 140 9.73 16.19 -13.26
CA LEU A 140 10.08 15.41 -12.08
C LEU A 140 10.32 13.94 -12.45
N VAL A 141 9.47 13.33 -13.27
CA VAL A 141 9.66 11.95 -13.77
C VAL A 141 11.02 11.78 -14.44
N GLU A 142 11.46 12.72 -15.31
CA GLU A 142 12.76 12.66 -15.94
C GLU A 142 13.92 12.65 -14.92
N LEU A 143 13.80 13.43 -13.83
CA LEU A 143 14.81 13.43 -12.77
C LEU A 143 14.82 12.11 -11.97
N LEU A 144 13.64 11.49 -11.80
CA LEU A 144 13.46 10.24 -11.08
C LEU A 144 14.02 9.01 -11.80
N GLU A 145 14.41 9.11 -13.08
CA GLU A 145 15.17 8.07 -13.82
C GLU A 145 16.38 7.56 -13.02
N ILE A 146 17.04 8.42 -12.24
CA ILE A 146 18.18 8.06 -11.38
C ILE A 146 17.86 6.91 -10.42
N LEU A 147 16.61 6.78 -10.01
CA LEU A 147 16.15 5.74 -9.10
C LEU A 147 15.86 4.41 -9.81
N GLU A 148 15.85 4.38 -11.14
CA GLU A 148 15.55 3.20 -11.97
C GLU A 148 14.25 2.49 -11.56
N PRO A 149 13.12 3.20 -11.37
CA PRO A 149 11.87 2.60 -10.94
C PRO A 149 11.27 1.73 -12.05
N GLN A 150 10.53 0.68 -11.65
CA GLN A 150 9.72 -0.10 -12.58
C GLN A 150 8.37 0.58 -12.87
N ILE A 151 7.86 1.31 -11.88
CA ILE A 151 6.51 1.91 -11.89
C ILE A 151 6.60 3.39 -11.51
N ILE A 152 5.85 4.22 -12.21
CA ILE A 152 5.52 5.59 -11.78
C ILE A 152 4.01 5.64 -11.56
N LEU A 153 3.60 5.85 -10.31
CA LEU A 153 2.22 5.85 -9.86
C LEU A 153 1.69 7.26 -9.74
N PHE A 154 0.51 7.50 -10.31
CA PHE A 154 -0.18 8.79 -10.26
C PHE A 154 -1.58 8.64 -9.67
N HIS A 155 -1.99 9.62 -8.86
CA HIS A 155 -3.40 9.83 -8.58
C HIS A 155 -4.13 10.36 -9.81
N PRO A 156 -5.38 9.94 -10.08
CA PRO A 156 -6.14 10.39 -11.26
C PRO A 156 -6.62 11.83 -11.12
N SER A 157 -6.97 12.24 -9.90
CA SER A 157 -7.53 13.57 -9.60
C SER A 157 -7.45 13.86 -8.10
N TYR A 158 -7.72 15.11 -7.75
CA TYR A 158 -8.14 15.51 -6.40
C TYR A 158 -9.68 15.52 -6.33
N TYR A 159 -10.29 16.13 -5.30
CA TYR A 159 -11.74 16.30 -5.24
C TYR A 159 -12.23 17.21 -6.37
N LEU A 160 -13.36 16.85 -6.97
CA LEU A 160 -13.92 17.56 -8.11
C LEU A 160 -14.92 18.62 -7.65
N GLY A 161 -15.10 19.68 -8.47
CA GLY A 161 -16.29 20.52 -8.38
C GLY A 161 -17.54 19.75 -8.82
N LEU A 162 -18.71 20.25 -8.40
CA LEU A 162 -19.99 19.64 -8.77
C LEU A 162 -20.20 19.67 -10.30
N ASN A 163 -20.65 18.55 -10.84
CA ASN A 163 -20.96 18.38 -12.27
C ASN A 163 -19.76 18.53 -13.23
N GLU A 164 -18.52 18.43 -12.73
CA GLU A 164 -17.32 18.51 -13.57
C GLU A 164 -16.83 17.13 -14.03
N ARG A 165 -17.38 16.03 -13.55
CA ARG A 165 -16.82 14.67 -13.66
C ARG A 165 -16.48 14.25 -15.07
N ASP A 166 -17.35 14.45 -16.04
CA ASP A 166 -17.09 14.05 -17.44
C ASP A 166 -15.98 14.87 -18.08
N LEU A 167 -15.93 16.18 -17.78
CA LEU A 167 -14.84 17.04 -18.22
C LEU A 167 -13.51 16.65 -17.58
N ARG A 168 -13.53 16.35 -16.28
CA ARG A 168 -12.36 15.88 -15.51
C ARG A 168 -11.84 14.55 -16.05
N LYS A 169 -12.72 13.59 -16.38
CA LYS A 169 -12.34 12.34 -17.06
C LYS A 169 -11.61 12.62 -18.39
N ALA A 170 -12.13 13.54 -19.20
CA ALA A 170 -11.52 13.90 -20.47
C ALA A 170 -10.12 14.54 -20.27
N GLN A 171 -9.97 15.42 -19.29
CA GLN A 171 -8.69 16.05 -18.95
C GLN A 171 -7.68 15.04 -18.41
N LEU A 172 -8.09 14.14 -17.51
CA LEU A 172 -7.24 13.05 -17.02
C LEU A 172 -6.68 12.22 -18.17
N ILE A 173 -7.54 11.85 -19.14
CA ILE A 173 -7.12 11.02 -20.28
C ILE A 173 -6.06 11.75 -21.14
N LYS A 174 -6.20 13.06 -21.34
CA LYS A 174 -5.17 13.86 -22.02
C LYS A 174 -3.85 13.84 -21.24
N SER A 175 -3.90 14.21 -19.95
CA SER A 175 -2.73 14.28 -19.09
C SER A 175 -2.01 12.94 -19.00
N ALA A 176 -2.76 11.85 -18.82
CA ALA A 176 -2.20 10.51 -18.72
C ALA A 176 -1.48 10.09 -20.01
N LYS A 177 -2.04 10.42 -21.19
CA LYS A 177 -1.37 10.14 -22.47
C LYS A 177 -0.07 10.91 -22.63
N GLU A 178 -0.07 12.19 -22.27
CA GLU A 178 1.13 13.03 -22.34
C GLU A 178 2.23 12.54 -21.36
N LEU A 179 1.88 12.27 -20.11
CA LEU A 179 2.81 11.76 -19.09
C LEU A 179 3.34 10.36 -19.40
N ASN A 180 2.51 9.50 -20.00
CA ASN A 180 2.93 8.15 -20.34
C ASN A 180 4.11 8.12 -21.33
N GLU A 181 4.21 9.08 -22.24
CA GLU A 181 5.36 9.16 -23.13
C GLU A 181 6.64 9.54 -22.36
N VAL A 182 6.53 10.41 -21.36
CA VAL A 182 7.67 10.75 -20.48
C VAL A 182 8.07 9.55 -19.61
N VAL A 183 7.09 8.84 -19.03
CA VAL A 183 7.37 7.65 -18.19
C VAL A 183 8.03 6.55 -19.02
N LYS A 184 7.60 6.34 -20.26
CA LYS A 184 8.25 5.38 -21.17
C LYS A 184 9.70 5.76 -21.49
N SER A 185 10.02 7.05 -21.60
CA SER A 185 11.39 7.50 -21.92
C SER A 185 12.41 7.14 -20.85
N ILE A 186 11.96 6.91 -19.61
CA ILE A 186 12.80 6.42 -18.50
C ILE A 186 12.68 4.90 -18.27
N ASN A 187 12.15 4.16 -19.25
CA ASN A 187 11.93 2.71 -19.18
C ASN A 187 11.03 2.23 -18.02
N ALA A 188 10.13 3.06 -17.53
CA ALA A 188 9.16 2.72 -16.50
C ALA A 188 7.75 2.51 -17.07
N THR A 189 6.86 1.93 -16.28
CA THR A 189 5.43 1.79 -16.58
C THR A 189 4.62 2.80 -15.78
N MET A 190 3.80 3.59 -16.46
CA MET A 190 2.83 4.45 -15.79
C MET A 190 1.67 3.64 -15.25
N VAL A 191 1.27 3.90 -14.00
CA VAL A 191 0.03 3.38 -13.44
C VAL A 191 -0.82 4.50 -12.85
N ILE A 192 -2.13 4.29 -12.86
CA ILE A 192 -3.10 5.17 -12.22
C ILE A 192 -3.80 4.39 -11.13
N GLU A 193 -3.90 5.00 -9.95
CA GLU A 193 -4.45 4.40 -8.76
C GLU A 193 -5.95 4.67 -8.63
N ASN A 194 -6.73 3.70 -8.11
CA ASN A 194 -8.10 3.95 -7.67
C ASN A 194 -8.11 4.75 -6.38
N LEU A 195 -9.09 5.67 -6.26
CA LEU A 195 -9.23 6.54 -5.11
C LEU A 195 -10.51 6.29 -4.32
N LEU A 196 -10.53 6.90 -3.13
CA LEU A 196 -11.46 6.60 -2.05
C LEU A 196 -12.91 7.01 -2.33
N GLY A 197 -13.82 6.09 -2.08
CA GLY A 197 -15.16 6.32 -1.60
C GLY A 197 -16.31 5.86 -2.50
N PRO A 198 -17.26 5.11 -1.93
CA PRO A 198 -18.41 4.58 -2.67
C PRO A 198 -19.45 5.66 -3.01
N GLU A 199 -19.59 6.69 -2.16
CA GLU A 199 -20.51 7.80 -2.40
C GLU A 199 -19.93 8.77 -3.43
N LEU A 200 -20.79 9.37 -4.28
CA LEU A 200 -20.38 10.38 -5.27
C LEU A 200 -19.90 11.67 -4.61
N LEU A 201 -20.67 12.15 -3.65
CA LEU A 201 -20.39 13.41 -2.99
C LEU A 201 -19.39 13.22 -1.84
N LYS A 202 -18.41 14.12 -1.78
CA LYS A 202 -17.54 14.31 -0.63
C LYS A 202 -18.21 15.16 0.43
N ASP A 203 -18.85 16.24 -0.01
CA ASP A 203 -19.60 17.21 0.78
C ASP A 203 -20.58 17.96 -0.14
N GLU A 204 -21.24 19.00 0.35
CA GLU A 204 -22.24 19.77 -0.40
C GLU A 204 -21.70 20.51 -1.63
N ASN A 205 -20.38 20.71 -1.73
CA ASN A 205 -19.72 21.50 -2.77
C ASN A 205 -18.76 20.69 -3.65
N ARG A 206 -18.46 19.44 -3.28
CA ARG A 206 -17.44 18.66 -3.96
C ARG A 206 -17.85 17.21 -4.18
N GLU A 207 -17.50 16.69 -5.33
CA GLU A 207 -17.50 15.26 -5.60
C GLU A 207 -16.17 14.62 -5.19
N ARG A 208 -16.22 13.31 -4.92
CA ARG A 208 -15.03 12.49 -4.67
C ARG A 208 -14.17 12.36 -5.95
N PRO A 209 -12.90 11.99 -5.81
CA PRO A 209 -12.00 11.81 -6.94
C PRO A 209 -12.53 10.85 -8.01
N LEU A 210 -11.85 10.82 -9.16
CA LEU A 210 -12.04 9.83 -10.21
C LEU A 210 -11.51 8.45 -9.77
N LEU A 211 -11.91 7.38 -10.47
CA LEU A 211 -11.53 5.99 -10.19
C LEU A 211 -11.98 5.50 -8.80
N ARG A 212 -13.09 5.99 -8.29
CA ARG A 212 -13.62 5.65 -6.96
C ARG A 212 -14.43 4.35 -6.91
N THR A 213 -14.84 3.80 -8.04
CA THR A 213 -15.61 2.55 -8.15
C THR A 213 -15.02 1.66 -9.22
N VAL A 214 -15.27 0.35 -9.15
CA VAL A 214 -14.87 -0.63 -10.16
C VAL A 214 -15.33 -0.20 -11.56
N GLN A 215 -16.61 0.18 -11.69
CA GLN A 215 -17.19 0.56 -12.97
C GLN A 215 -16.54 1.83 -13.57
N GLU A 216 -16.30 2.85 -12.76
CA GLU A 216 -15.64 4.07 -13.24
C GLU A 216 -14.18 3.82 -13.60
N THR A 217 -13.49 2.97 -12.84
CA THR A 217 -12.12 2.57 -13.16
C THR A 217 -12.08 1.83 -14.51
N ILE A 218 -12.97 0.88 -14.75
CA ILE A 218 -13.08 0.19 -16.03
C ILE A 218 -13.33 1.20 -17.17
N GLU A 219 -14.29 2.11 -16.99
CA GLU A 219 -14.63 3.12 -17.98
C GLU A 219 -13.42 3.97 -18.39
N ILE A 220 -12.70 4.51 -17.41
CA ILE A 220 -11.55 5.39 -17.64
C ILE A 220 -10.39 4.59 -18.23
N MET A 221 -10.07 3.45 -17.65
CA MET A 221 -8.96 2.63 -18.11
C MET A 221 -9.15 2.16 -19.55
N ASN A 222 -10.36 1.83 -19.99
CA ASN A 222 -10.66 1.44 -21.37
C ASN A 222 -10.44 2.57 -22.39
N ARG A 223 -10.40 3.84 -21.94
CA ARG A 223 -10.11 5.01 -22.79
C ARG A 223 -8.62 5.37 -22.83
N LEU A 224 -7.82 4.74 -22.00
CA LEU A 224 -6.37 4.92 -21.93
C LEU A 224 -5.62 3.85 -22.75
N PRO A 225 -4.40 4.18 -23.24
CA PRO A 225 -3.55 3.19 -23.90
C PRO A 225 -3.26 1.99 -22.99
N ASN A 226 -3.11 0.80 -23.57
CA ASN A 226 -2.79 -0.42 -22.80
C ASN A 226 -1.40 -0.38 -22.13
N SER A 227 -0.54 0.56 -22.51
CA SER A 227 0.74 0.81 -21.85
C SER A 227 0.60 1.49 -20.49
N ILE A 228 -0.58 2.05 -20.17
CA ILE A 228 -0.89 2.59 -18.85
C ILE A 228 -1.57 1.48 -18.05
N GLY A 229 -0.95 1.09 -16.93
CA GLY A 229 -1.49 0.12 -15.99
C GLY A 229 -2.39 0.73 -14.94
N SER A 230 -2.95 -0.13 -14.08
CA SER A 230 -3.68 0.23 -12.88
C SER A 230 -2.85 -0.14 -11.65
N ALA A 231 -2.87 0.71 -10.64
CA ALA A 231 -2.54 0.35 -9.27
C ALA A 231 -3.85 0.15 -8.50
N VAL A 232 -3.92 -0.89 -7.68
CA VAL A 232 -5.10 -1.16 -6.84
C VAL A 232 -4.75 -0.94 -5.39
N ASP A 233 -5.29 0.13 -4.81
CA ASP A 233 -5.26 0.36 -3.37
C ASP A 233 -6.49 -0.28 -2.72
N MET A 234 -6.22 -1.17 -1.79
CA MET A 234 -7.23 -1.99 -1.12
C MET A 234 -7.90 -1.26 0.04
N ASN A 235 -7.36 -0.13 0.51
CA ASN A 235 -8.02 0.74 1.47
C ASN A 235 -9.09 1.61 0.82
N HIS A 236 -8.91 1.97 -0.47
CA HIS A 236 -9.71 2.98 -1.15
C HIS A 236 -11.05 2.48 -1.68
N ILE A 237 -11.24 1.18 -1.79
CA ILE A 237 -12.44 0.60 -2.39
C ILE A 237 -12.99 -0.53 -1.51
N LYS A 238 -14.32 -0.62 -1.45
CA LYS A 238 -14.97 -1.79 -0.86
C LYS A 238 -14.89 -2.96 -1.84
N ASN A 239 -14.61 -4.17 -1.37
CA ASN A 239 -14.43 -5.38 -2.17
C ASN A 239 -13.32 -5.20 -3.23
N PRO A 240 -12.07 -4.95 -2.83
CA PRO A 240 -10.96 -4.72 -3.77
C PRO A 240 -10.71 -5.89 -4.72
N GLU A 241 -11.10 -7.12 -4.35
CA GLU A 241 -11.03 -8.31 -5.20
C GLU A 241 -11.79 -8.14 -6.51
N GLU A 242 -12.90 -7.41 -6.52
CA GLU A 242 -13.67 -7.13 -7.74
C GLU A 242 -12.87 -6.25 -8.70
N LEU A 243 -12.17 -5.23 -8.20
CA LEU A 243 -11.32 -4.36 -9.01
C LEU A 243 -10.07 -5.10 -9.51
N ILE A 244 -9.45 -5.92 -8.67
CA ILE A 244 -8.30 -6.76 -9.05
C ILE A 244 -8.68 -7.64 -10.24
N LEU A 245 -9.82 -8.35 -10.16
CA LEU A 245 -10.30 -9.22 -11.24
C LEU A 245 -10.67 -8.43 -12.50
N ALA A 246 -11.28 -7.27 -12.35
CA ALA A 246 -11.64 -6.41 -13.48
C ALA A 246 -10.42 -5.85 -14.23
N MET A 247 -9.37 -5.51 -13.51
CA MET A 247 -8.12 -5.02 -14.10
C MET A 247 -7.26 -6.14 -14.67
N GLY A 248 -7.28 -7.34 -14.06
CA GLY A 248 -6.53 -8.50 -14.56
C GLY A 248 -5.07 -8.18 -14.86
N SER A 249 -4.59 -8.52 -16.04
CA SER A 249 -3.20 -8.27 -16.46
C SER A 249 -2.83 -6.78 -16.61
N ARG A 250 -3.82 -5.89 -16.60
CA ARG A 250 -3.60 -4.44 -16.61
C ARG A 250 -3.17 -3.90 -15.25
N MET A 251 -3.45 -4.62 -14.16
CA MET A 251 -2.93 -4.30 -12.84
C MET A 251 -1.42 -4.51 -12.79
N LYS A 252 -0.65 -3.47 -12.44
CA LYS A 252 0.82 -3.50 -12.40
C LYS A 252 1.38 -3.22 -11.01
N SER A 253 0.60 -2.62 -10.13
CA SER A 253 0.96 -2.39 -8.74
C SER A 253 -0.25 -2.58 -7.82
N VAL A 254 0.02 -2.78 -6.56
CA VAL A 254 -0.98 -2.86 -5.49
C VAL A 254 -0.50 -2.09 -4.28
N HIS A 255 -1.44 -1.48 -3.55
CA HIS A 255 -1.19 -0.97 -2.20
C HIS A 255 -1.94 -1.85 -1.20
N ILE A 256 -1.15 -2.50 -0.35
CA ILE A 256 -1.62 -3.42 0.68
C ILE A 256 -1.90 -2.63 1.95
N ALA A 257 -3.14 -2.27 2.10
CA ALA A 257 -3.68 -1.62 3.28
C ALA A 257 -5.10 -2.14 3.54
N ASP A 258 -5.50 -2.22 4.79
CA ASP A 258 -6.86 -2.56 5.15
C ASP A 258 -7.66 -1.29 5.46
N GLY A 259 -8.95 -1.35 5.24
CA GLY A 259 -9.81 -0.20 5.44
C GLY A 259 -11.28 -0.52 5.34
N THR A 260 -12.08 0.52 5.18
CA THR A 260 -13.54 0.41 5.01
C THR A 260 -14.00 0.81 3.60
N GLY A 261 -13.09 1.26 2.75
CA GLY A 261 -13.39 1.89 1.47
C GLY A 261 -14.04 3.28 1.59
N LYS A 262 -14.18 3.83 2.81
CA LYS A 262 -14.85 5.11 3.08
C LYS A 262 -13.92 6.19 3.60
N HIS A 263 -12.83 5.79 4.25
CA HIS A 263 -11.88 6.66 4.94
C HIS A 263 -10.44 6.23 4.64
N GLU A 264 -9.53 7.18 4.66
CA GLU A 264 -8.08 6.93 4.57
C GLU A 264 -7.58 6.29 5.88
N ASN A 265 -7.86 5.01 6.04
CA ASN A 265 -7.54 4.27 7.26
C ASN A 265 -6.13 3.69 7.22
N HIS A 266 -5.73 3.12 6.09
CA HIS A 266 -4.45 2.44 5.87
C HIS A 266 -4.07 1.53 7.05
N TYR A 267 -5.04 0.74 7.53
CA TYR A 267 -4.79 -0.22 8.61
C TYR A 267 -3.86 -1.33 8.15
N PHE A 268 -3.09 -1.82 9.08
CA PHE A 268 -2.28 -3.02 8.84
C PHE A 268 -3.21 -4.23 8.62
N PRO A 269 -3.02 -5.02 7.56
CA PRO A 269 -3.93 -6.13 7.21
C PRO A 269 -4.11 -7.17 8.31
N CYS A 270 -3.09 -7.37 9.14
CA CYS A 270 -3.15 -8.30 10.26
C CYS A 270 -3.66 -7.66 11.56
N SER A 271 -4.14 -6.40 11.50
CA SER A 271 -4.88 -5.79 12.61
C SER A 271 -6.34 -6.23 12.57
N VAL A 272 -7.03 -6.09 13.70
CA VAL A 272 -8.47 -6.39 13.80
C VAL A 272 -9.36 -5.21 13.35
N LYS A 273 -8.77 -4.17 12.73
CA LYS A 273 -9.46 -2.90 12.47
C LYS A 273 -10.08 -2.81 11.08
N GLY A 274 -9.56 -3.56 10.11
CA GLY A 274 -10.00 -3.52 8.73
C GLY A 274 -11.25 -4.36 8.45
N GLN A 275 -11.76 -4.27 7.22
CA GLN A 275 -12.95 -4.98 6.76
C GLN A 275 -12.71 -5.78 5.45
N ASN A 276 -11.48 -5.80 4.94
CA ASN A 276 -11.13 -6.52 3.72
C ASN A 276 -11.13 -8.04 3.97
N ASP A 277 -11.68 -8.80 3.03
CA ASP A 277 -11.52 -10.25 2.99
C ASP A 277 -10.20 -10.61 2.29
N TRP A 278 -9.16 -10.82 3.07
CA TRP A 278 -7.83 -11.13 2.55
C TRP A 278 -7.75 -12.49 1.83
N THR A 279 -8.67 -13.41 2.12
CA THR A 279 -8.75 -14.68 1.39
C THR A 279 -9.23 -14.45 -0.04
N LEU A 280 -10.28 -13.64 -0.22
CA LEU A 280 -10.78 -13.26 -1.54
C LEU A 280 -9.77 -12.40 -2.31
N ILE A 281 -9.09 -11.48 -1.64
CA ILE A 281 -8.06 -10.63 -2.25
C ILE A 281 -6.90 -11.48 -2.77
N LEU A 282 -6.37 -12.40 -1.98
CA LEU A 282 -5.27 -13.26 -2.40
C LEU A 282 -5.67 -14.20 -3.55
N ALA A 283 -6.90 -14.74 -3.50
CA ALA A 283 -7.46 -15.51 -4.62
C ALA A 283 -7.58 -14.68 -5.90
N ALA A 284 -8.00 -13.41 -5.78
CA ALA A 284 -8.11 -12.51 -6.92
C ALA A 284 -6.73 -12.14 -7.50
N LEU A 285 -5.73 -11.87 -6.65
CA LEU A 285 -4.34 -11.61 -7.08
C LEU A 285 -3.75 -12.80 -7.85
N ASP A 286 -3.94 -14.01 -7.33
CA ASP A 286 -3.49 -15.24 -7.99
C ASP A 286 -4.19 -15.44 -9.35
N LYS A 287 -5.51 -15.33 -9.39
CA LYS A 287 -6.33 -15.45 -10.61
C LYS A 287 -6.01 -14.38 -11.65
N ALA A 288 -5.72 -13.15 -11.23
CA ALA A 288 -5.27 -12.07 -12.11
C ALA A 288 -3.84 -12.29 -12.63
N GLY A 289 -3.09 -13.24 -12.07
CA GLY A 289 -1.71 -13.51 -12.42
C GLY A 289 -0.74 -12.42 -12.00
N TYR A 290 -1.03 -11.69 -10.91
CA TYR A 290 -0.16 -10.64 -10.41
C TYR A 290 1.21 -11.20 -10.01
N ARG A 291 2.30 -10.47 -10.37
CA ARG A 291 3.69 -10.88 -10.11
C ARG A 291 4.56 -9.76 -9.55
N GLY A 292 3.98 -8.58 -9.32
CA GLY A 292 4.65 -7.49 -8.60
C GLY A 292 4.80 -7.79 -7.10
N PRO A 293 5.43 -6.90 -6.34
CA PRO A 293 5.56 -7.06 -4.89
C PRO A 293 4.21 -6.93 -4.17
N PHE A 294 4.09 -7.62 -3.05
CA PHE A 294 3.07 -7.38 -2.05
C PHE A 294 3.47 -6.10 -1.31
N MET A 295 3.04 -4.95 -1.88
CA MET A 295 3.52 -3.61 -1.53
C MET A 295 2.67 -2.99 -0.44
N TYR A 296 3.18 -2.95 0.78
CA TYR A 296 2.48 -2.34 1.91
C TYR A 296 2.48 -0.82 1.84
N GLU A 297 1.30 -0.23 1.93
CA GLU A 297 1.06 1.18 2.20
C GLU A 297 0.16 1.32 3.42
N SER A 298 0.56 0.73 4.51
CA SER A 298 -0.23 0.68 5.75
C SER A 298 0.62 1.04 6.96
N ALA A 299 -0.03 1.40 8.06
CA ALA A 299 0.62 1.55 9.35
C ALA A 299 1.14 0.18 9.83
N TYR A 300 2.37 0.13 10.31
CA TYR A 300 3.00 -1.04 10.94
C TYR A 300 4.02 -0.55 11.98
N ASP A 301 4.37 -1.43 12.91
CA ASP A 301 5.30 -1.07 13.99
C ASP A 301 6.77 -1.41 13.62
N ASP A 302 6.98 -2.53 12.93
CA ASP A 302 8.30 -3.05 12.59
C ASP A 302 8.28 -3.73 11.22
N GLU A 303 9.32 -3.57 10.40
CA GLU A 303 9.41 -4.16 9.05
C GLU A 303 9.34 -5.69 9.04
N LYS A 304 9.74 -6.35 10.12
CA LYS A 304 9.60 -7.82 10.26
C LYS A 304 8.15 -8.28 10.25
N ASP A 305 7.22 -7.43 10.72
CA ASP A 305 5.81 -7.76 10.80
C ASP A 305 5.17 -7.88 9.42
N LEU A 306 5.73 -7.20 8.41
CA LEU A 306 5.24 -7.22 7.02
C LEU A 306 5.28 -8.63 6.44
N MET A 307 6.43 -9.32 6.53
CA MET A 307 6.58 -10.69 6.03
C MET A 307 5.76 -11.68 6.87
N VAL A 308 5.75 -11.51 8.19
CA VAL A 308 4.97 -12.37 9.10
C VAL A 308 3.48 -12.29 8.77
N CYS A 309 2.98 -11.07 8.58
CA CYS A 309 1.59 -10.83 8.20
C CYS A 309 1.27 -11.48 6.86
N TYR A 310 2.06 -11.23 5.81
CA TYR A 310 1.80 -11.83 4.51
C TYR A 310 1.80 -13.36 4.55
N LYS A 311 2.77 -13.94 5.25
CA LYS A 311 2.84 -15.40 5.44
C LYS A 311 1.59 -15.96 6.14
N MET A 312 1.07 -15.25 7.15
CA MET A 312 -0.16 -15.63 7.84
C MET A 312 -1.38 -15.54 6.92
N LEU A 313 -1.56 -14.43 6.21
CA LEU A 313 -2.66 -14.23 5.27
C LEU A 313 -2.65 -15.28 4.15
N TYR A 314 -1.47 -15.58 3.60
CA TYR A 314 -1.31 -16.57 2.54
C TYR A 314 -1.68 -17.99 3.00
N ASN A 315 -1.27 -18.38 4.21
CA ASN A 315 -1.63 -19.68 4.75
C ASN A 315 -3.13 -19.79 5.10
N ASN A 316 -3.75 -18.70 5.55
CA ASN A 316 -5.20 -18.64 5.72
C ASN A 316 -5.93 -18.83 4.38
N TYR A 317 -5.45 -18.17 3.32
CA TYR A 317 -5.98 -18.35 1.96
C TYR A 317 -5.85 -19.81 1.49
N LEU A 318 -4.69 -20.45 1.65
CA LEU A 318 -4.50 -21.84 1.26
C LEU A 318 -5.43 -22.80 2.01
N ASN A 319 -5.68 -22.55 3.30
CA ASN A 319 -6.55 -23.37 4.12
C ASN A 319 -8.04 -23.16 3.83
N ALA A 320 -8.43 -21.99 3.33
CA ALA A 320 -9.81 -21.70 2.97
C ALA A 320 -10.20 -22.18 1.55
N SER A 321 -9.22 -22.53 0.71
CA SER A 321 -9.44 -22.95 -0.68
C SER A 321 -9.81 -24.41 -0.86
N TYR A 322 -10.15 -25.13 0.24
CA TYR A 322 -10.49 -26.56 0.24
C TYR A 322 -11.86 -26.84 0.87
#